data_1c2b05e4368054bc9d81948fb527d57c
#
_entry.id   1c2b05e4368054bc9d81948fb527d57c
#
_cell.length_a   1.000
_cell.length_b   1.000
_cell.length_c   1.000
_cell.angle_alpha   90.00
_cell.angle_beta   90.00
_cell.angle_gamma   90.00
#
_symmetry.space_group_name_H-M   'P 1'
#
loop_
_entity.id
_entity.type
_entity.pdbx_description
1 polymer ?
#
loop_
_entity_poly.entity_id
_entity_poly.type
_entity_poly.pdbx_seq_one_letter_code
_entity_poly.pdbx_strand_id
1 'polypeptide(L)'
;MQVLIGTSKGLMVYEILPEKIPKELAIHFLGFSVNMIFVDERSHRWWVGIAHRHWGQKVHYTDDQGTCWKEAKLPSYQGFKMINGAPAKLKEIWSMQHGGADSERLWLGTEPGGLFSSTNGGVTFELNEPLWDHASRQKEGKWFGAGSDFPFIHSIEINPHNSSHLYVAISCAGIFESMDNGASWQPRNKGLLATYLPNPNVEVGQDPHQLLMNPDFPNVLWQQNHCGIYFTKNGGKLWTEVFLKKGIS
;
A
#
# COMPACT_ATOMS: atom_id res chain seq x y z
N MET A 1 19.25 -11.74 -11.61
CA MET A 1 18.06 -11.13 -10.98
C MET A 1 17.82 -9.79 -11.62
N GLN A 2 16.57 -9.48 -11.99
CA GLN A 2 16.21 -8.13 -12.43
C GLN A 2 15.70 -7.31 -11.25
N VAL A 3 16.05 -6.02 -11.23
CA VAL A 3 15.61 -5.04 -10.24
C VAL A 3 15.00 -3.84 -10.94
N LEU A 4 13.79 -3.47 -10.52
CA LEU A 4 13.07 -2.32 -11.00
C LEU A 4 13.17 -1.19 -9.96
N ILE A 5 13.59 -0.02 -10.40
CA ILE A 5 13.78 1.16 -9.53
C ILE A 5 12.91 2.30 -10.06
N GLY A 6 11.87 2.66 -9.29
CA GLY A 6 11.06 3.84 -9.54
C GLY A 6 11.80 5.09 -9.06
N THR A 7 11.83 6.10 -9.91
CA THR A 7 12.48 7.39 -9.62
C THR A 7 11.57 8.54 -10.03
N SER A 8 11.92 9.76 -9.62
CA SER A 8 11.25 10.97 -10.11
C SER A 8 11.50 11.26 -11.60
N LYS A 9 12.33 10.45 -12.27
CA LYS A 9 12.73 10.66 -13.67
C LYS A 9 12.40 9.48 -14.59
N GLY A 10 11.81 8.42 -14.07
CA GLY A 10 11.44 7.23 -14.83
C GLY A 10 11.60 5.93 -14.05
N LEU A 11 11.33 4.82 -14.72
CA LEU A 11 11.57 3.46 -14.27
C LEU A 11 12.90 2.97 -14.84
N MET A 12 13.82 2.60 -13.98
CA MET A 12 15.10 1.99 -14.36
C MET A 12 15.04 0.49 -14.13
N VAL A 13 15.50 -0.30 -15.08
CA VAL A 13 15.59 -1.75 -15.01
C VAL A 13 17.04 -2.16 -15.04
N TYR A 14 17.48 -2.89 -14.01
CA TYR A 14 18.86 -3.38 -13.88
C TYR A 14 18.88 -4.91 -13.83
N GLU A 15 19.94 -5.48 -14.41
CA GLU A 15 20.35 -6.84 -14.15
C GLU A 15 21.44 -6.85 -13.07
N ILE A 16 21.21 -7.63 -12.02
CA ILE A 16 22.18 -7.86 -10.94
C ILE A 16 22.66 -9.32 -11.02
N LEU A 17 23.95 -9.48 -11.27
CA LEU A 17 24.65 -10.78 -11.23
C LEU A 17 25.60 -10.80 -10.04
N PRO A 18 25.81 -11.97 -9.40
CA PRO A 18 26.80 -12.08 -8.33
C PRO A 18 28.17 -11.58 -8.77
N GLU A 19 28.80 -10.79 -7.89
CA GLU A 19 30.17 -10.27 -8.07
C GLU A 19 30.38 -9.39 -9.33
N LYS A 20 29.32 -8.90 -9.99
CA LYS A 20 29.40 -8.00 -11.12
C LYS A 20 28.75 -6.67 -10.81
N ILE A 21 29.23 -5.62 -11.48
CA ILE A 21 28.59 -4.30 -11.46
C ILE A 21 27.18 -4.45 -12.05
N PRO A 22 26.14 -3.88 -11.42
CA PRO A 22 24.78 -3.87 -11.98
C PRO A 22 24.79 -3.30 -13.39
N LYS A 23 24.14 -4.01 -14.32
CA LYS A 23 24.01 -3.58 -15.72
C LYS A 23 22.63 -2.97 -15.92
N GLU A 24 22.58 -1.73 -16.39
CA GLU A 24 21.34 -1.10 -16.84
C GLU A 24 20.84 -1.83 -18.11
N LEU A 25 19.58 -2.27 -18.09
CA LEU A 25 18.94 -2.93 -19.21
C LEU A 25 18.04 -1.97 -20.00
N ALA A 26 17.26 -1.15 -19.27
CA ALA A 26 16.31 -0.23 -19.89
C ALA A 26 15.95 0.93 -18.95
N ILE A 27 15.49 2.03 -19.54
CA ILE A 27 14.81 3.13 -18.87
C ILE A 27 13.44 3.31 -19.55
N HIS A 28 12.36 3.28 -18.77
CA HIS A 28 11.00 3.52 -19.24
C HIS A 28 10.42 4.77 -18.57
N PHE A 29 9.39 5.35 -19.18
CA PHE A 29 8.69 6.53 -18.66
C PHE A 29 9.61 7.71 -18.34
N LEU A 30 10.60 7.96 -19.18
CA LEU A 30 11.58 9.03 -18.98
C LEU A 30 10.88 10.38 -18.83
N GLY A 31 11.21 11.11 -17.74
CA GLY A 31 10.60 12.40 -17.40
C GLY A 31 9.32 12.31 -16.55
N PHE A 32 8.86 11.11 -16.24
CA PHE A 32 7.72 10.90 -15.34
C PHE A 32 8.18 10.39 -13.97
N SER A 33 7.53 10.84 -12.91
CA SER A 33 7.74 10.25 -11.59
C SER A 33 7.05 8.89 -11.51
N VAL A 34 7.81 7.86 -11.13
CA VAL A 34 7.31 6.51 -10.86
C VAL A 34 7.15 6.36 -9.36
N ASN A 35 5.92 6.28 -8.89
CA ASN A 35 5.55 6.29 -7.48
C ASN A 35 5.07 4.92 -6.97
N MET A 36 4.74 3.99 -7.84
CA MET A 36 4.37 2.62 -7.49
C MET A 36 4.95 1.63 -8.49
N ILE A 37 5.49 0.52 -7.98
CA ILE A 37 5.90 -0.65 -8.76
C ILE A 37 5.34 -1.88 -8.07
N PHE A 38 4.71 -2.75 -8.84
CA PHE A 38 4.29 -4.06 -8.38
C PHE A 38 4.57 -5.11 -9.46
N VAL A 39 5.27 -6.17 -9.09
CA VAL A 39 5.51 -7.33 -9.94
C VAL A 39 4.62 -8.46 -9.45
N ASP A 40 3.64 -8.84 -10.26
CA ASP A 40 2.79 -9.99 -9.97
C ASP A 40 3.49 -11.26 -10.47
N GLU A 41 4.11 -11.99 -9.56
CA GLU A 41 4.85 -13.22 -9.88
C GLU A 41 3.94 -14.34 -10.43
N ARG A 42 2.62 -14.30 -10.15
CA ARG A 42 1.64 -15.29 -10.62
C ARG A 42 1.41 -15.20 -12.13
N SER A 43 1.38 -13.97 -12.66
CA SER A 43 1.15 -13.67 -14.08
C SER A 43 2.40 -13.17 -14.80
N HIS A 44 3.49 -12.93 -14.07
CA HIS A 44 4.72 -12.26 -14.55
C HIS A 44 4.48 -10.84 -15.07
N ARG A 45 3.34 -10.23 -14.71
CA ARG A 45 2.97 -8.87 -15.11
C ARG A 45 3.63 -7.85 -14.19
N TRP A 46 4.21 -6.83 -14.79
CA TRP A 46 4.69 -5.66 -14.06
C TRP A 46 3.65 -4.55 -14.14
N TRP A 47 3.40 -3.93 -13.02
CA TRP A 47 2.54 -2.78 -12.89
C TRP A 47 3.35 -1.57 -12.43
N VAL A 48 3.08 -0.41 -13.03
CA VAL A 48 3.78 0.85 -12.72
C VAL A 48 2.77 1.97 -12.59
N GLY A 49 2.77 2.64 -11.44
CA GLY A 49 2.09 3.90 -11.23
C GLY A 49 3.00 5.06 -11.58
N ILE A 50 2.55 5.98 -12.42
CA ILE A 50 3.27 7.20 -12.78
C ILE A 50 2.43 8.43 -12.47
N ALA A 51 3.10 9.51 -12.06
CA ALA A 51 2.50 10.81 -11.81
C ALA A 51 3.05 11.84 -12.80
N HIS A 52 2.17 12.63 -13.38
CA HIS A 52 2.54 13.75 -14.23
C HIS A 52 1.78 15.02 -13.85
N ARG A 53 2.48 16.16 -13.81
CA ARG A 53 1.89 17.45 -13.38
C ARG A 53 0.66 17.88 -14.17
N HIS A 54 0.60 17.59 -15.46
CA HIS A 54 -0.49 18.00 -16.33
C HIS A 54 -1.52 16.90 -16.58
N TRP A 55 -1.10 15.63 -16.62
CA TRP A 55 -1.98 14.50 -17.00
C TRP A 55 -2.40 13.66 -15.78
N GLY A 56 -1.95 14.04 -14.58
CA GLY A 56 -2.33 13.35 -13.35
C GLY A 56 -1.69 11.98 -13.21
N GLN A 57 -2.38 11.11 -12.49
CA GLN A 57 -1.96 9.71 -12.25
C GLN A 57 -2.28 8.83 -13.45
N LYS A 58 -1.41 7.87 -13.70
CA LYS A 58 -1.63 6.81 -14.68
C LYS A 58 -1.08 5.48 -14.15
N VAL A 59 -1.70 4.38 -14.56
CA VAL A 59 -1.20 3.03 -14.30
C VAL A 59 -0.91 2.37 -15.62
N HIS A 60 0.27 1.78 -15.72
CA HIS A 60 0.67 1.00 -16.86
C HIS A 60 1.03 -0.42 -16.42
N TYR A 61 0.89 -1.35 -17.34
CA TYR A 61 1.36 -2.72 -17.14
C TYR A 61 2.04 -3.26 -18.38
N THR A 62 2.88 -4.27 -18.17
CA THR A 62 3.54 -5.03 -19.23
C THR A 62 3.47 -6.52 -18.92
N ASP A 63 3.27 -7.33 -19.97
CA ASP A 63 3.28 -8.79 -19.92
C ASP A 63 4.59 -9.37 -20.51
N ASP A 64 5.49 -8.51 -21.00
CA ASP A 64 6.71 -8.85 -21.73
C ASP A 64 7.96 -8.14 -21.17
N GLN A 65 7.98 -7.96 -19.84
CA GLN A 65 9.11 -7.38 -19.08
C GLN A 65 9.54 -6.00 -19.59
N GLY A 66 8.57 -5.17 -19.98
CA GLY A 66 8.81 -3.79 -20.36
C GLY A 66 9.01 -3.58 -21.88
N THR A 67 8.94 -4.59 -22.71
CA THR A 67 9.04 -4.41 -24.17
C THR A 67 7.86 -3.59 -24.70
N CYS A 68 6.64 -3.88 -24.23
CA CYS A 68 5.44 -3.13 -24.56
C CYS A 68 4.68 -2.75 -23.27
N TRP A 69 4.26 -1.50 -23.18
CA TRP A 69 3.46 -1.00 -22.06
C TRP A 69 2.04 -0.66 -22.50
N LYS A 70 1.08 -1.06 -21.68
CA LYS A 70 -0.34 -0.77 -21.87
C LYS A 70 -0.83 0.10 -20.72
N GLU A 71 -1.64 1.13 -21.02
CA GLU A 71 -2.28 1.94 -19.99
C GLU A 71 -3.51 1.21 -19.46
N ALA A 72 -3.62 1.09 -18.13
CA ALA A 72 -4.76 0.51 -17.45
C ALA A 72 -5.79 1.59 -17.08
N LYS A 73 -7.04 1.18 -16.89
CA LYS A 73 -8.07 2.07 -16.37
C LYS A 73 -7.79 2.41 -14.91
N LEU A 74 -7.82 3.71 -14.59
CA LEU A 74 -7.64 4.17 -13.22
C LEU A 74 -8.84 3.82 -12.32
N PRO A 75 -8.60 3.57 -11.02
CA PRO A 75 -9.66 3.53 -10.04
C PRO A 75 -10.39 4.88 -9.97
N SER A 76 -11.68 4.86 -9.69
CA SER A 76 -12.51 6.06 -9.68
C SER A 76 -13.26 6.21 -8.37
N TYR A 77 -13.23 7.42 -7.83
CA TYR A 77 -14.05 7.84 -6.69
C TYR A 77 -15.40 8.46 -7.11
N GLN A 78 -15.86 8.20 -8.33
CA GLN A 78 -17.11 8.77 -8.83
C GLN A 78 -18.29 8.43 -7.90
N GLY A 79 -19.00 9.46 -7.44
CA GLY A 79 -20.10 9.31 -6.50
C GLY A 79 -19.73 9.37 -5.02
N PHE A 80 -18.45 9.17 -4.69
CA PHE A 80 -17.96 9.19 -3.31
C PHE A 80 -17.55 10.61 -2.86
N LYS A 81 -17.68 10.85 -1.55
CA LYS A 81 -17.36 12.14 -0.94
C LYS A 81 -16.35 11.98 0.19
N MET A 82 -15.57 13.01 0.39
CA MET A 82 -14.75 13.21 1.59
C MET A 82 -15.63 13.53 2.78
N ILE A 83 -15.09 13.41 4.01
CA ILE A 83 -15.81 13.72 5.27
C ILE A 83 -16.41 15.15 5.28
N ASN A 84 -15.71 16.10 4.68
CA ASN A 84 -16.17 17.49 4.56
C ASN A 84 -17.22 17.70 3.45
N GLY A 85 -17.72 16.63 2.82
CA GLY A 85 -18.73 16.65 1.78
C GLY A 85 -18.20 16.96 0.37
N ALA A 86 -16.92 17.29 0.21
CA ALA A 86 -16.32 17.54 -1.10
C ALA A 86 -16.24 16.22 -1.92
N PRO A 87 -16.35 16.28 -3.26
CA PRO A 87 -16.14 15.10 -4.10
C PRO A 87 -14.75 14.49 -3.87
N ALA A 88 -14.71 13.19 -3.63
CA ALA A 88 -13.44 12.47 -3.54
C ALA A 88 -12.79 12.35 -4.93
N LYS A 89 -11.48 12.52 -4.98
CA LYS A 89 -10.69 12.44 -6.23
C LYS A 89 -9.40 11.66 -5.97
N LEU A 90 -9.04 10.80 -6.93
CA LEU A 90 -7.74 10.12 -6.91
C LEU A 90 -6.62 11.17 -6.96
N LYS A 91 -5.77 11.17 -5.94
CA LYS A 91 -4.61 12.03 -5.85
C LYS A 91 -3.33 11.27 -6.20
N GLU A 92 -3.15 10.08 -5.63
CA GLU A 92 -2.00 9.25 -5.87
C GLU A 92 -2.31 7.76 -5.71
N ILE A 93 -1.54 6.92 -6.43
CA ILE A 93 -1.54 5.46 -6.29
C ILE A 93 -0.30 5.09 -5.50
N TRP A 94 -0.49 4.45 -4.34
CA TRP A 94 0.60 4.19 -3.40
C TRP A 94 1.06 2.75 -3.37
N SER A 95 0.15 1.81 -3.42
CA SER A 95 0.46 0.40 -3.26
C SER A 95 -0.44 -0.47 -4.13
N MET A 96 0.08 -1.61 -4.52
CA MET A 96 -0.65 -2.65 -5.22
C MET A 96 -0.22 -4.00 -4.70
N GLN A 97 -1.15 -4.95 -4.62
CA GLN A 97 -0.87 -6.31 -4.17
C GLN A 97 -1.81 -7.29 -4.85
N HIS A 98 -1.33 -8.51 -5.05
CA HIS A 98 -2.18 -9.59 -5.53
C HIS A 98 -3.21 -10.01 -4.47
N GLY A 99 -4.36 -10.55 -4.89
CA GLY A 99 -5.43 -11.01 -4.00
C GLY A 99 -5.32 -12.48 -3.57
N GLY A 100 -4.11 -13.01 -3.42
CA GLY A 100 -3.88 -14.41 -3.07
C GLY A 100 -3.79 -15.33 -4.30
N ALA A 101 -4.33 -16.56 -4.21
CA ALA A 101 -4.19 -17.57 -5.28
C ALA A 101 -4.99 -17.24 -6.56
N ASP A 102 -6.04 -16.45 -6.47
CA ASP A 102 -6.81 -16.01 -7.64
C ASP A 102 -6.00 -14.98 -8.45
N SER A 103 -5.58 -15.37 -9.66
CA SER A 103 -4.73 -14.54 -10.52
C SER A 103 -5.43 -13.28 -11.03
N GLU A 104 -6.76 -13.26 -11.10
CA GLU A 104 -7.54 -12.11 -11.52
C GLU A 104 -7.77 -11.09 -10.39
N ARG A 105 -7.51 -11.49 -9.14
CA ARG A 105 -7.73 -10.63 -8.00
C ARG A 105 -6.52 -9.76 -7.68
N LEU A 106 -6.75 -8.45 -7.62
CA LEU A 106 -5.78 -7.44 -7.24
C LEU A 106 -6.37 -6.48 -6.22
N TRP A 107 -5.50 -5.92 -5.37
CA TRP A 107 -5.81 -4.83 -4.45
C TRP A 107 -4.94 -3.63 -4.78
N LEU A 108 -5.49 -2.43 -4.63
CA LEU A 108 -4.80 -1.18 -4.93
C LEU A 108 -5.13 -0.13 -3.87
N GLY A 109 -4.08 0.39 -3.25
CA GLY A 109 -4.13 1.44 -2.23
C GLY A 109 -3.81 2.82 -2.80
N THR A 110 -4.59 3.82 -2.40
CA THR A 110 -4.50 5.16 -2.96
C THR A 110 -4.48 6.24 -1.89
N GLU A 111 -4.18 7.45 -2.28
CA GLU A 111 -4.58 8.68 -1.63
C GLU A 111 -5.80 9.26 -2.38
N PRO A 112 -6.86 9.56 -1.64
CA PRO A 112 -7.09 9.76 -0.20
C PRO A 112 -7.57 8.50 0.54
N GLY A 113 -6.68 7.56 0.85
CA GLY A 113 -6.95 6.41 1.74
C GLY A 113 -8.03 5.43 1.26
N GLY A 114 -8.25 5.33 -0.05
CA GLY A 114 -9.16 4.36 -0.63
C GLY A 114 -8.44 3.06 -0.95
N LEU A 115 -9.06 1.95 -0.56
CA LEU A 115 -8.69 0.62 -1.01
C LEU A 115 -9.60 0.23 -2.16
N PHE A 116 -9.02 -0.19 -3.26
CA PHE A 116 -9.77 -0.69 -4.42
C PHE A 116 -9.45 -2.15 -4.67
N SER A 117 -10.41 -2.89 -5.19
CA SER A 117 -10.20 -4.28 -5.62
C SER A 117 -10.56 -4.48 -7.08
N SER A 118 -9.84 -5.37 -7.73
CA SER A 118 -10.18 -5.90 -9.05
C SER A 118 -10.42 -7.41 -8.93
N THR A 119 -11.34 -7.93 -9.73
CA THR A 119 -11.63 -9.37 -9.90
C THR A 119 -11.49 -9.80 -11.36
N ASN A 120 -10.85 -8.97 -12.19
CA ASN A 120 -10.71 -9.18 -13.63
C ASN A 120 -9.32 -8.76 -14.13
N GLY A 121 -8.28 -9.07 -13.36
CA GLY A 121 -6.89 -8.83 -13.73
C GLY A 121 -6.51 -7.35 -13.90
N GLY A 122 -7.21 -6.45 -13.19
CA GLY A 122 -6.93 -5.01 -13.24
C GLY A 122 -7.61 -4.27 -14.40
N VAL A 123 -8.59 -4.89 -15.08
CA VAL A 123 -9.37 -4.21 -16.13
C VAL A 123 -10.27 -3.14 -15.52
N THR A 124 -10.87 -3.44 -14.36
CA THR A 124 -11.63 -2.47 -13.55
C THR A 124 -11.27 -2.59 -12.08
N PHE A 125 -11.41 -1.48 -11.36
CA PHE A 125 -11.22 -1.41 -9.92
C PHE A 125 -12.46 -0.82 -9.26
N GLU A 126 -12.91 -1.43 -8.17
CA GLU A 126 -14.06 -1.01 -7.38
C GLU A 126 -13.59 -0.60 -5.98
N LEU A 127 -14.12 0.51 -5.46
CA LEU A 127 -13.81 0.99 -4.11
C LEU A 127 -14.35 0.03 -3.07
N ASN A 128 -13.53 -0.32 -2.08
CA ASN A 128 -13.97 -1.06 -0.91
C ASN A 128 -14.73 -0.12 0.04
N GLU A 129 -16.05 -0.07 -0.14
CA GLU A 129 -16.93 0.78 0.65
C GLU A 129 -16.88 0.48 2.16
N PRO A 130 -16.80 -0.80 2.63
CA PRO A 130 -16.69 -1.08 4.06
C PRO A 130 -15.50 -0.42 4.76
N LEU A 131 -14.35 -0.29 4.09
CA LEU A 131 -13.21 0.45 4.62
C LEU A 131 -13.39 1.95 4.45
N TRP A 132 -13.90 2.39 3.30
CA TRP A 132 -14.15 3.81 3.03
C TRP A 132 -15.13 4.42 4.01
N ASP A 133 -16.19 3.70 4.36
CA ASP A 133 -17.25 4.13 5.29
C ASP A 133 -17.00 3.67 6.73
N HIS A 134 -15.79 3.17 7.03
CA HIS A 134 -15.47 2.71 8.38
C HIS A 134 -15.72 3.81 9.42
N ALA A 135 -16.36 3.44 10.54
CA ALA A 135 -16.83 4.38 11.56
C ALA A 135 -15.72 5.29 12.13
N SER A 136 -14.46 4.81 12.16
CA SER A 136 -13.33 5.63 12.62
C SER A 136 -12.93 6.69 11.60
N ARG A 137 -13.14 6.45 10.31
CA ARG A 137 -12.87 7.42 9.24
C ARG A 137 -13.88 8.56 9.25
N GLN A 138 -15.14 8.25 9.59
CA GLN A 138 -16.23 9.24 9.66
C GLN A 138 -16.12 10.20 10.85
N LYS A 139 -15.24 9.91 11.82
CA LYS A 139 -15.01 10.79 12.96
C LYS A 139 -13.92 11.79 12.63
N GLU A 140 -14.22 13.07 12.79
CA GLU A 140 -13.26 14.15 12.59
C GLU A 140 -11.95 13.91 13.36
N GLY A 141 -10.81 14.13 12.68
CA GLY A 141 -9.47 13.99 13.25
C GLY A 141 -9.00 12.57 13.52
N LYS A 142 -9.75 11.53 13.12
CA LYS A 142 -9.31 10.13 13.32
C LYS A 142 -8.45 9.60 12.17
N TRP A 143 -8.76 10.00 10.95
CA TRP A 143 -7.94 9.77 9.78
C TRP A 143 -7.52 11.13 9.22
N PHE A 144 -6.24 11.41 9.19
CA PHE A 144 -5.73 12.72 8.76
C PHE A 144 -4.51 12.56 7.85
N GLY A 145 -4.06 13.64 7.23
CA GLY A 145 -2.84 13.67 6.44
C GLY A 145 -1.65 14.11 7.29
N ALA A 146 -0.48 13.50 7.08
CA ALA A 146 0.80 13.98 7.58
C ALA A 146 1.83 13.77 6.47
N GLY A 147 2.48 14.85 6.06
CA GLY A 147 3.32 14.86 4.87
C GLY A 147 2.53 14.87 3.55
N SER A 148 1.23 14.62 3.59
CA SER A 148 0.27 14.78 2.51
C SER A 148 -1.03 15.37 3.03
N ASP A 149 -1.96 15.77 2.14
CA ASP A 149 -3.24 16.39 2.55
C ASP A 149 -4.21 15.36 3.13
N PHE A 150 -4.04 14.08 2.76
CA PHE A 150 -4.97 13.01 3.11
C PHE A 150 -4.20 11.76 3.57
N PRO A 151 -4.87 10.85 4.31
CA PRO A 151 -4.32 9.52 4.57
C PRO A 151 -4.11 8.76 3.27
N PHE A 152 -3.17 7.81 3.24
CA PHE A 152 -2.91 6.96 2.08
C PHE A 152 -2.51 5.56 2.51
N ILE A 153 -2.76 4.57 1.65
CA ILE A 153 -2.51 3.16 1.97
C ILE A 153 -1.09 2.79 1.53
N HIS A 154 -0.20 2.65 2.52
CA HIS A 154 1.21 2.30 2.30
C HIS A 154 1.42 0.83 1.93
N SER A 155 0.72 -0.07 2.61
CA SER A 155 0.95 -1.50 2.48
C SER A 155 -0.36 -2.26 2.49
N ILE A 156 -0.39 -3.34 1.72
CA ILE A 156 -1.48 -4.31 1.67
C ILE A 156 -0.81 -5.68 1.83
N GLU A 157 -1.16 -6.40 2.87
CA GLU A 157 -0.63 -7.74 3.17
C GLU A 157 -1.73 -8.78 3.09
N ILE A 158 -1.54 -9.81 2.29
CA ILE A 158 -2.49 -10.90 2.10
C ILE A 158 -1.91 -12.16 2.74
N ASN A 159 -2.69 -12.82 3.59
CA ASN A 159 -2.30 -14.09 4.16
C ASN A 159 -2.15 -15.15 3.05
N PRO A 160 -0.94 -15.70 2.84
CA PRO A 160 -0.69 -16.66 1.76
C PRO A 160 -1.46 -17.97 1.90
N HIS A 161 -1.92 -18.30 3.12
CA HIS A 161 -2.68 -19.51 3.41
C HIS A 161 -4.20 -19.28 3.41
N ASN A 162 -4.64 -18.01 3.42
CA ASN A 162 -6.06 -17.64 3.42
C ASN A 162 -6.24 -16.26 2.80
N SER A 163 -6.54 -16.18 1.53
CA SER A 163 -6.71 -14.92 0.79
C SER A 163 -7.87 -14.03 1.26
N SER A 164 -8.79 -14.56 2.07
CA SER A 164 -9.82 -13.73 2.72
C SER A 164 -9.31 -12.93 3.91
N HIS A 165 -8.12 -13.27 4.41
CA HIS A 165 -7.48 -12.60 5.54
C HIS A 165 -6.42 -11.62 5.03
N LEU A 166 -6.62 -10.33 5.25
CA LEU A 166 -5.74 -9.28 4.79
C LEU A 166 -5.61 -8.15 5.79
N TYR A 167 -4.50 -7.43 5.69
CA TYR A 167 -4.23 -6.21 6.43
C TYR A 167 -3.95 -5.06 5.46
N VAL A 168 -4.35 -3.86 5.88
CA VAL A 168 -3.95 -2.61 5.22
C VAL A 168 -3.32 -1.68 6.25
N ALA A 169 -2.22 -1.04 5.86
CA ALA A 169 -1.55 -0.02 6.66
C ALA A 169 -1.79 1.35 6.02
N ILE A 170 -2.43 2.24 6.77
CA ILE A 170 -2.91 3.53 6.30
C ILE A 170 -2.21 4.63 7.09
N SER A 171 -1.49 5.51 6.39
CA SER A 171 -0.82 6.66 7.02
C SER A 171 -1.80 7.48 7.83
N CYS A 172 -1.43 7.79 9.07
CA CYS A 172 -2.22 8.57 10.03
C CYS A 172 -3.64 8.06 10.29
N ALA A 173 -3.85 6.75 10.09
CA ALA A 173 -5.05 6.03 10.48
C ALA A 173 -4.70 4.75 11.24
N GLY A 174 -3.64 4.04 10.81
CA GLY A 174 -3.17 2.81 11.44
C GLY A 174 -3.37 1.57 10.58
N ILE A 175 -3.25 0.41 11.21
CA ILE A 175 -3.43 -0.89 10.59
C ILE A 175 -4.86 -1.36 10.80
N PHE A 176 -5.46 -1.88 9.73
CA PHE A 176 -6.78 -2.51 9.74
C PHE A 176 -6.69 -3.93 9.21
N GLU A 177 -7.40 -4.84 9.87
CA GLU A 177 -7.51 -6.26 9.51
C GLU A 177 -8.90 -6.55 8.97
N SER A 178 -8.95 -7.35 7.90
CA SER A 178 -10.16 -8.02 7.43
C SER A 178 -9.94 -9.53 7.41
N MET A 179 -10.93 -10.29 7.91
CA MET A 179 -10.95 -11.77 7.87
C MET A 179 -11.91 -12.32 6.81
N ASP A 180 -12.59 -11.44 6.09
CA ASP A 180 -13.73 -11.74 5.21
C ASP A 180 -13.59 -11.05 3.86
N ASN A 181 -12.33 -10.95 3.37
CA ASN A 181 -12.03 -10.44 2.04
C ASN A 181 -12.47 -8.98 1.83
N GLY A 182 -12.33 -8.16 2.88
CA GLY A 182 -12.64 -6.75 2.84
C GLY A 182 -14.10 -6.40 3.11
N ALA A 183 -14.95 -7.38 3.48
CA ALA A 183 -16.36 -7.11 3.80
C ALA A 183 -16.52 -6.42 5.16
N SER A 184 -15.58 -6.62 6.08
CA SER A 184 -15.52 -5.87 7.35
C SER A 184 -14.08 -5.62 7.77
N TRP A 185 -13.88 -4.58 8.60
CA TRP A 185 -12.55 -4.14 9.02
C TRP A 185 -12.50 -3.84 10.50
N GLN A 186 -11.36 -4.19 11.13
CA GLN A 186 -11.09 -3.90 12.53
C GLN A 186 -9.70 -3.28 12.68
N PRO A 187 -9.55 -2.19 13.47
CA PRO A 187 -8.24 -1.64 13.76
C PRO A 187 -7.40 -2.63 14.58
N ARG A 188 -6.09 -2.64 14.34
CA ARG A 188 -5.10 -3.52 14.98
C ARG A 188 -3.87 -2.73 15.40
N ASN A 189 -4.02 -1.79 16.32
CA ASN A 189 -2.96 -0.85 16.67
C ASN A 189 -2.61 -0.82 18.17
N LYS A 190 -3.19 -1.71 18.97
CA LYS A 190 -2.92 -1.77 20.40
C LYS A 190 -1.43 -2.03 20.69
N GLY A 191 -0.81 -1.16 21.49
CA GLY A 191 0.61 -1.25 21.83
C GLY A 191 1.51 -0.39 20.94
N LEU A 192 0.97 0.26 19.91
CA LEU A 192 1.67 1.30 19.17
C LEU A 192 1.59 2.64 19.90
N LEU A 193 2.57 3.52 19.63
CA LEU A 193 2.62 4.86 20.20
C LEU A 193 2.61 5.89 19.06
N ALA A 194 1.71 6.86 19.16
CA ALA A 194 1.63 8.04 18.30
C ALA A 194 2.05 9.27 19.12
N THR A 195 3.35 9.42 19.41
CA THR A 195 3.88 10.46 20.32
C THR A 195 3.65 11.88 19.82
N TYR A 196 3.23 12.05 18.58
CA TYR A 196 2.82 13.32 17.98
C TYR A 196 1.36 13.69 18.27
N LEU A 197 0.58 12.80 18.90
CA LEU A 197 -0.80 13.06 19.29
C LEU A 197 -0.91 13.36 20.79
N PRO A 198 -1.91 14.15 21.24
CA PRO A 198 -2.14 14.43 22.66
C PRO A 198 -2.33 13.17 23.52
N ASN A 199 -2.95 12.13 22.96
CA ASN A 199 -2.99 10.79 23.54
C ASN A 199 -2.19 9.84 22.64
N PRO A 200 -0.97 9.42 23.05
CA PRO A 200 -0.14 8.56 22.24
C PRO A 200 -0.66 7.12 22.08
N ASN A 201 -1.58 6.67 22.93
CA ASN A 201 -2.11 5.30 22.93
C ASN A 201 -3.43 5.16 22.15
N VAL A 202 -3.69 6.02 21.18
CA VAL A 202 -4.91 5.93 20.37
C VAL A 202 -4.91 4.67 19.52
N GLU A 203 -6.07 4.02 19.40
CA GLU A 203 -6.24 2.87 18.51
C GLU A 203 -6.27 3.27 17.02
N VAL A 204 -6.76 4.46 16.70
CA VAL A 204 -6.81 5.01 15.35
C VAL A 204 -6.12 6.35 15.31
N GLY A 205 -5.31 6.58 14.27
CA GLY A 205 -4.44 7.75 14.15
C GLY A 205 -2.95 7.40 14.24
N GLN A 206 -2.60 6.11 14.24
CA GLN A 206 -1.23 5.63 14.12
C GLN A 206 -0.71 5.85 12.70
N ASP A 207 0.60 6.01 12.55
CA ASP A 207 1.22 6.32 11.26
C ASP A 207 2.22 5.22 10.82
N PRO A 208 1.71 4.09 10.31
CA PRO A 208 2.56 3.06 9.73
C PRO A 208 3.12 3.54 8.38
N HIS A 209 4.43 3.28 8.15
CA HIS A 209 5.12 3.56 6.89
C HIS A 209 5.38 2.31 6.06
N GLN A 210 5.50 1.15 6.71
CA GLN A 210 5.62 -0.16 6.05
C GLN A 210 5.09 -1.24 6.98
N LEU A 211 4.28 -2.13 6.45
CA LEU A 211 3.82 -3.36 7.10
C LEU A 211 4.34 -4.55 6.30
N LEU A 212 4.79 -5.59 6.99
CA LEU A 212 5.22 -6.84 6.40
C LEU A 212 4.65 -8.02 7.19
N MET A 213 4.12 -9.00 6.48
CA MET A 213 3.67 -10.28 7.03
C MET A 213 4.73 -11.34 6.81
N ASN A 214 5.00 -12.17 7.83
CA ASN A 214 5.81 -13.36 7.64
C ASN A 214 5.01 -14.40 6.83
N PRO A 215 5.48 -14.85 5.66
CA PRO A 215 4.71 -15.76 4.81
C PRO A 215 4.47 -17.13 5.43
N ASP A 216 5.40 -17.64 6.24
CA ASP A 216 5.27 -18.95 6.90
C ASP A 216 4.42 -18.87 8.17
N PHE A 217 4.40 -17.71 8.82
CA PHE A 217 3.70 -17.45 10.08
C PHE A 217 2.86 -16.17 9.98
N PRO A 218 1.69 -16.16 9.33
CA PRO A 218 0.91 -14.95 9.03
C PRO A 218 0.45 -14.13 10.25
N ASN A 219 0.47 -14.71 11.45
CA ASN A 219 0.24 -13.98 12.69
C ASN A 219 1.47 -13.18 13.17
N VAL A 220 2.64 -13.38 12.54
CA VAL A 220 3.85 -12.60 12.81
C VAL A 220 3.94 -11.48 11.80
N LEU A 221 3.79 -10.25 12.29
CA LEU A 221 3.85 -9.04 11.48
C LEU A 221 4.94 -8.11 12.03
N TRP A 222 5.51 -7.34 11.12
CA TRP A 222 6.46 -6.28 11.42
C TRP A 222 5.99 -4.99 10.81
N GLN A 223 6.19 -3.89 11.49
CA GLN A 223 5.95 -2.58 10.90
C GLN A 223 7.04 -1.58 11.28
N GLN A 224 7.38 -0.72 10.33
CA GLN A 224 8.01 0.54 10.60
C GLN A 224 6.91 1.59 10.72
N ASN A 225 6.87 2.26 11.86
CA ASN A 225 5.92 3.31 12.18
C ASN A 225 6.68 4.63 12.32
N HIS A 226 6.01 5.76 12.27
CA HIS A 226 6.63 7.07 12.52
C HIS A 226 7.42 7.12 13.83
N CYS A 227 6.94 6.46 14.87
CA CYS A 227 7.52 6.49 16.20
C CYS A 227 8.45 5.31 16.53
N GLY A 228 8.68 4.36 15.63
CA GLY A 228 9.55 3.21 15.90
C GLY A 228 9.33 2.01 15.00
N ILE A 229 9.99 0.91 15.36
CA ILE A 229 9.81 -0.39 14.72
C ILE A 229 9.09 -1.31 15.70
N TYR A 230 8.06 -1.97 15.23
CA TYR A 230 7.22 -2.83 16.04
C TYR A 230 7.06 -4.19 15.41
N PHE A 231 6.83 -5.20 16.24
CA PHE A 231 6.44 -6.52 15.80
C PHE A 231 5.28 -7.07 16.64
N THR A 232 4.58 -8.04 16.07
CA THR A 232 3.53 -8.80 16.75
C THR A 232 3.68 -10.30 16.42
N LYS A 233 3.21 -11.17 17.31
CA LYS A 233 3.11 -12.62 17.09
C LYS A 233 1.66 -13.12 17.12
N ASN A 234 0.70 -12.21 17.20
CA ASN A 234 -0.71 -12.55 17.40
C ASN A 234 -1.65 -11.78 16.45
N GLY A 235 -1.17 -11.50 15.23
CA GLY A 235 -1.99 -10.88 14.19
C GLY A 235 -2.36 -9.43 14.51
N GLY A 236 -1.44 -8.66 15.10
CA GLY A 236 -1.67 -7.25 15.40
C GLY A 236 -2.56 -6.98 16.63
N LYS A 237 -2.99 -8.03 17.36
CA LYS A 237 -3.80 -7.84 18.59
C LYS A 237 -3.02 -7.09 19.68
N LEU A 238 -1.69 -7.23 19.66
CA LEU A 238 -0.78 -6.46 20.50
C LEU A 238 0.57 -6.31 19.79
N TRP A 239 1.04 -5.08 19.69
CA TRP A 239 2.35 -4.75 19.16
C TRP A 239 3.36 -4.54 20.26
N THR A 240 4.61 -4.91 19.99
CA THR A 240 5.75 -4.69 20.88
C THR A 240 6.80 -3.90 20.12
N GLU A 241 7.28 -2.82 20.72
CA GLU A 241 8.36 -2.02 20.16
C GLU A 241 9.68 -2.80 20.18
N VAL A 242 10.42 -2.72 19.09
CA VAL A 242 11.77 -3.27 18.99
C VAL A 242 12.76 -2.19 19.41
N PHE A 243 13.25 -2.28 20.63
CA PHE A 243 14.31 -1.40 21.10
C PHE A 243 15.62 -1.79 20.40
N LEU A 244 16.08 -0.97 19.47
CA LEU A 244 17.47 -1.00 19.06
C LEU A 244 18.29 -0.55 20.26
N LYS A 245 19.07 -1.45 20.87
CA LYS A 245 20.04 -1.08 21.92
C LYS A 245 20.88 0.09 21.39
N LYS A 246 20.71 1.28 21.96
CA LYS A 246 21.66 2.37 21.77
C LYS A 246 23.02 1.86 22.25
N GLY A 247 23.90 1.57 21.35
CA GLY A 247 25.26 1.17 21.68
C GLY A 247 25.88 0.23 20.65
N ILE A 248 26.10 0.72 19.44
CA ILE A 248 27.32 0.44 18.68
C ILE A 248 27.75 1.82 18.16
N SER A 249 28.54 2.49 18.95
CA SER A 249 29.37 3.62 18.51
C SER A 249 30.51 3.08 17.69
#